data_3af284cf95b7d1c0ca7c51a32c07fd3c
#
_entry.id   3af284cf95b7d1c0ca7c51a32c07fd3c
#
_cell.length_a   1.000
_cell.length_b   1.000
_cell.length_c   1.000
_cell.angle_alpha   90.00
_cell.angle_beta   90.00
_cell.angle_gamma   90.00
#
_symmetry.space_group_name_H-M   'P 1'
#
loop_
_entity.id
_entity.type
_entity.pdbx_description
1 polymer ?
#
loop_
_entity_poly.entity_id
_entity_poly.type
_entity_poly.pdbx_seq_one_letter_code
_entity_poly.pdbx_strand_id
1 'polypeptide(L)'
;MHTIFLIGYMACGKTTLGTLLASELHMPFIDLDNYIEEHCEMTIANIFDKWGEKHFRTLEHEALKHVATSNAVVACGGGTPCHEGNMQLMNSTGTTVWLTASASCIASRLCRPSFKVTRPLVAKLSNNQILDFVTQQLAERTLHYSQAHIIFDATRIETAQESIETAHALAACLLNQE
;
A
#
# COMPACT_ATOMS: atom_id res chain seq x y z
N MET A 1 -11.20 7.24 16.57
CA MET A 1 -10.45 6.35 15.65
C MET A 1 -9.06 6.89 15.43
N HIS A 2 -8.04 6.03 15.44
CA HIS A 2 -6.65 6.36 15.12
C HIS A 2 -6.40 6.22 13.61
N THR A 3 -5.25 6.66 13.15
CA THR A 3 -4.84 6.46 11.75
C THR A 3 -4.82 4.97 11.38
N ILE A 4 -5.32 4.62 10.19
CA ILE A 4 -5.34 3.26 9.66
C ILE A 4 -4.35 3.19 8.50
N PHE A 5 -3.30 2.38 8.63
CA PHE A 5 -2.29 2.20 7.60
C PHE A 5 -2.57 0.94 6.78
N LEU A 6 -2.85 1.11 5.50
CA LEU A 6 -2.97 0.00 4.55
C LEU A 6 -1.60 -0.30 3.96
N ILE A 7 -1.07 -1.47 4.27
CA ILE A 7 0.20 -1.96 3.76
C ILE A 7 0.01 -3.20 2.87
N GLY A 8 1.03 -3.54 2.10
CA GLY A 8 1.03 -4.69 1.21
C GLY A 8 1.64 -4.37 -0.14
N TYR A 9 1.77 -5.38 -0.98
CA TYR A 9 2.46 -5.28 -2.25
C TYR A 9 1.73 -4.36 -3.26
N MET A 10 2.44 -3.91 -4.31
CA MET A 10 1.80 -3.17 -5.40
C MET A 10 0.65 -3.98 -6.02
N ALA A 11 -0.38 -3.33 -6.49
CA ALA A 11 -1.60 -3.92 -7.06
C ALA A 11 -2.41 -4.84 -6.11
N CYS A 12 -2.16 -4.85 -4.80
CA CYS A 12 -3.00 -5.55 -3.82
C CYS A 12 -4.30 -4.80 -3.48
N GLY A 13 -4.48 -3.55 -3.94
CA GLY A 13 -5.74 -2.81 -3.79
C GLY A 13 -5.76 -1.69 -2.76
N LYS A 14 -4.60 -1.27 -2.21
CA LYS A 14 -4.51 -0.25 -1.15
C LYS A 14 -5.26 1.04 -1.47
N THR A 15 -5.02 1.64 -2.63
CA THR A 15 -5.69 2.89 -3.02
C THR A 15 -7.19 2.69 -3.23
N THR A 16 -7.59 1.59 -3.89
CA THR A 16 -9.01 1.28 -4.15
C THR A 16 -9.78 1.05 -2.85
N LEU A 17 -9.30 0.11 -2.03
CA LEU A 17 -9.96 -0.20 -0.76
C LEU A 17 -9.81 0.94 0.25
N GLY A 18 -8.68 1.64 0.24
CA GLY A 18 -8.45 2.77 1.13
C GLY A 18 -9.42 3.92 0.91
N THR A 19 -9.70 4.26 -0.34
CA THR A 19 -10.69 5.30 -0.69
C THR A 19 -12.09 4.91 -0.24
N LEU A 20 -12.50 3.64 -0.49
CA LEU A 20 -13.82 3.15 -0.09
C LEU A 20 -13.94 3.05 1.43
N LEU A 21 -12.93 2.51 2.10
CA LEU A 21 -12.88 2.40 3.56
C LEU A 21 -12.94 3.77 4.25
N ALA A 22 -12.17 4.75 3.74
CA ALA A 22 -12.18 6.11 4.25
C ALA A 22 -13.57 6.75 4.14
N SER A 23 -14.24 6.56 3.01
CA SER A 23 -15.61 7.02 2.81
C SER A 23 -16.58 6.38 3.80
N GLU A 24 -16.46 5.07 4.04
CA GLU A 24 -17.34 4.33 4.94
C GLU A 24 -17.13 4.72 6.41
N LEU A 25 -15.88 4.91 6.81
CA LEU A 25 -15.52 5.32 8.17
C LEU A 25 -15.60 6.84 8.40
N HIS A 26 -16.01 7.61 7.39
CA HIS A 26 -16.03 9.09 7.42
C HIS A 26 -14.67 9.70 7.82
N MET A 27 -13.57 9.11 7.32
CA MET A 27 -12.20 9.54 7.55
C MET A 27 -11.59 10.14 6.27
N PRO A 28 -10.58 11.02 6.38
CA PRO A 28 -9.78 11.41 5.23
C PRO A 28 -9.04 10.21 4.62
N PHE A 29 -8.80 10.24 3.30
CA PHE A 29 -7.92 9.29 2.62
C PHE A 29 -6.62 9.98 2.21
N ILE A 30 -5.50 9.34 2.47
CA ILE A 30 -4.16 9.80 2.08
C ILE A 30 -3.44 8.67 1.35
N ASP A 31 -3.00 8.91 0.10
CA ASP A 31 -2.02 8.07 -0.58
C ASP A 31 -0.64 8.65 -0.27
N LEU A 32 0.24 7.88 0.40
CA LEU A 32 1.52 8.37 0.89
C LEU A 32 2.46 8.74 -0.26
N ASP A 33 2.39 8.02 -1.39
CA ASP A 33 3.19 8.32 -2.57
C ASP A 33 2.78 9.68 -3.15
N ASN A 34 1.47 9.93 -3.30
CA ASN A 34 0.96 11.23 -3.75
C ASN A 34 1.29 12.35 -2.76
N TYR A 35 1.17 12.09 -1.46
CA TYR A 35 1.53 13.05 -0.42
C TYR A 35 3.00 13.52 -0.56
N ILE A 36 3.93 12.59 -0.82
CA ILE A 36 5.34 12.91 -1.04
C ILE A 36 5.51 13.75 -2.32
N GLU A 37 4.86 13.35 -3.43
CA GLU A 37 4.96 14.07 -4.70
C GLU A 37 4.47 15.52 -4.60
N GLU A 38 3.35 15.74 -3.92
CA GLU A 38 2.78 17.07 -3.68
C GLU A 38 3.71 17.95 -2.82
N HIS A 39 4.30 17.40 -1.74
CA HIS A 39 5.18 18.16 -0.86
C HIS A 39 6.56 18.43 -1.45
N CYS A 40 7.04 17.55 -2.33
CA CYS A 40 8.30 17.74 -3.04
C CYS A 40 8.14 18.50 -4.36
N GLU A 41 6.91 18.78 -4.80
CA GLU A 41 6.57 19.32 -6.13
C GLU A 41 7.27 18.54 -7.26
N MET A 42 7.40 17.23 -7.07
CA MET A 42 8.23 16.37 -7.94
C MET A 42 7.71 14.92 -7.91
N THR A 43 7.69 14.26 -9.05
CA THR A 43 7.33 12.84 -9.11
C THR A 43 8.36 11.96 -8.40
N ILE A 44 7.91 10.83 -7.84
CA ILE A 44 8.79 9.85 -7.20
C ILE A 44 9.90 9.40 -8.16
N ALA A 45 9.59 9.20 -9.44
CA ALA A 45 10.59 8.86 -10.45
C ALA A 45 11.71 9.91 -10.52
N ASN A 46 11.35 11.19 -10.55
CA ASN A 46 12.32 12.28 -10.56
C ASN A 46 13.11 12.40 -9.26
N ILE A 47 12.49 12.08 -8.11
CA ILE A 47 13.17 12.02 -6.81
C ILE A 47 14.25 10.94 -6.83
N PHE A 48 13.90 9.72 -7.32
CA PHE A 48 14.88 8.63 -7.47
C PHE A 48 16.02 9.00 -8.43
N ASP A 49 15.71 9.60 -9.57
CA ASP A 49 16.72 9.98 -10.57
C ASP A 49 17.68 11.07 -10.05
N LYS A 50 17.16 12.02 -9.28
CA LYS A 50 17.92 13.18 -8.80
C LYS A 50 18.71 12.89 -7.54
N TRP A 51 18.13 12.16 -6.59
CA TRP A 51 18.69 12.00 -5.24
C TRP A 51 18.89 10.55 -4.79
N GLY A 52 18.41 9.59 -5.60
CA GLY A 52 18.55 8.16 -5.34
C GLY A 52 17.60 7.61 -4.28
N GLU A 53 17.61 6.28 -4.13
CA GLU A 53 16.70 5.57 -3.25
C GLU A 53 16.84 5.97 -1.78
N LYS A 54 18.05 6.12 -1.29
CA LYS A 54 18.30 6.47 0.13
C LYS A 54 17.60 7.77 0.53
N HIS A 55 17.66 8.79 -0.34
CA HIS A 55 17.01 10.07 -0.08
C HIS A 55 15.49 9.93 -0.11
N PHE A 56 14.94 9.21 -1.10
CA PHE A 56 13.51 8.91 -1.15
C PHE A 56 13.03 8.25 0.15
N ARG A 57 13.78 7.28 0.70
CA ARG A 57 13.41 6.60 1.94
C ARG A 57 13.40 7.52 3.15
N THR A 58 14.28 8.52 3.17
CA THR A 58 14.23 9.56 4.20
C THR A 58 12.96 10.41 4.07
N LEU A 59 12.61 10.84 2.86
CA LEU A 59 11.38 11.59 2.59
C LEU A 59 10.14 10.77 2.93
N GLU A 60 10.11 9.50 2.56
CA GLU A 60 9.01 8.57 2.86
C GLU A 60 8.81 8.41 4.38
N HIS A 61 9.89 8.26 5.14
CA HIS A 61 9.83 8.16 6.60
C HIS A 61 9.33 9.46 7.25
N GLU A 62 9.79 10.63 6.80
CA GLU A 62 9.32 11.92 7.32
C GLU A 62 7.85 12.16 6.95
N ALA A 63 7.44 11.86 5.70
CA ALA A 63 6.04 11.91 5.30
C ALA A 63 5.16 11.00 6.17
N LEU A 64 5.63 9.78 6.43
CA LEU A 64 4.93 8.83 7.30
C LEU A 64 4.73 9.39 8.71
N LYS A 65 5.74 10.03 9.31
CA LYS A 65 5.61 10.71 10.61
C LYS A 65 4.52 11.78 10.59
N HIS A 66 4.48 12.59 9.55
CA HIS A 66 3.47 13.64 9.42
C HIS A 66 2.05 13.10 9.34
N VAL A 67 1.83 12.05 8.55
CA VAL A 67 0.50 11.46 8.39
C VAL A 67 0.10 10.53 9.54
N ALA A 68 1.03 10.12 10.39
CA ALA A 68 0.79 9.16 11.47
C ALA A 68 -0.26 9.62 12.49
N THR A 69 -0.45 10.93 12.65
CA THR A 69 -1.41 11.53 13.58
C THR A 69 -2.62 12.17 12.89
N SER A 70 -2.84 11.90 11.61
CA SER A 70 -3.87 12.59 10.81
C SER A 70 -5.29 12.06 11.04
N ASN A 71 -5.48 10.95 11.78
CA ASN A 71 -6.76 10.24 11.89
C ASN A 71 -7.37 9.92 10.51
N ALA A 72 -6.54 9.43 9.60
CA ALA A 72 -6.88 9.14 8.21
C ALA A 72 -6.71 7.65 7.88
N VAL A 73 -7.28 7.21 6.76
CA VAL A 73 -6.88 5.96 6.09
C VAL A 73 -5.70 6.29 5.17
N VAL A 74 -4.54 5.70 5.45
CA VAL A 74 -3.29 5.96 4.73
C VAL A 74 -2.91 4.74 3.90
N ALA A 75 -2.87 4.89 2.58
CA ALA A 75 -2.30 3.87 1.68
C ALA A 75 -0.78 4.08 1.59
N CYS A 76 0.00 3.14 2.14
CA CYS A 76 1.46 3.19 2.13
C CYS A 76 2.06 2.65 0.83
N GLY A 77 3.21 3.14 0.42
CA GLY A 77 4.01 2.54 -0.65
C GLY A 77 4.34 1.06 -0.35
N GLY A 78 4.47 0.22 -1.39
CA GLY A 78 4.73 -1.22 -1.17
C GLY A 78 6.08 -1.52 -0.51
N GLY A 79 7.02 -0.59 -0.53
CA GLY A 79 8.32 -0.68 0.15
C GLY A 79 8.35 -0.04 1.53
N THR A 80 7.40 0.84 1.86
CA THR A 80 7.38 1.59 3.11
C THR A 80 7.55 0.72 4.36
N PRO A 81 6.85 -0.43 4.51
CA PRO A 81 7.00 -1.29 5.69
C PRO A 81 8.37 -1.98 5.79
N CYS A 82 9.13 -2.04 4.69
CA CYS A 82 10.41 -2.74 4.64
C CYS A 82 11.58 -1.88 5.13
N HIS A 83 11.35 -0.59 5.41
CA HIS A 83 12.39 0.31 5.90
C HIS A 83 12.38 0.38 7.42
N GLU A 84 13.61 0.51 7.96
CA GLU A 84 13.86 0.51 9.40
C GLU A 84 13.01 1.56 10.12
N GLY A 85 12.33 1.12 11.19
CA GLY A 85 11.50 1.97 12.03
C GLY A 85 10.07 2.21 11.52
N ASN A 86 9.77 1.99 10.22
CA ASN A 86 8.44 2.33 9.68
C ASN A 86 7.31 1.46 10.24
N MET A 87 7.51 0.14 10.34
CA MET A 87 6.50 -0.74 10.95
C MET A 87 6.26 -0.40 12.43
N GLN A 88 7.33 -0.11 13.17
CA GLN A 88 7.23 0.30 14.57
C GLN A 88 6.47 1.62 14.73
N LEU A 89 6.77 2.61 13.87
CA LEU A 89 6.06 3.88 13.85
C LEU A 89 4.56 3.67 13.58
N MET A 90 4.22 2.96 12.52
CA MET A 90 2.82 2.70 12.15
C MET A 90 2.07 1.94 13.25
N ASN A 91 2.70 0.89 13.82
CA ASN A 91 2.09 0.08 14.88
C ASN A 91 1.92 0.84 16.19
N SER A 92 2.78 1.81 16.49
CA SER A 92 2.69 2.61 17.72
C SER A 92 1.72 3.79 17.62
N THR A 93 1.37 4.22 16.41
CA THR A 93 0.55 5.43 16.17
C THR A 93 -0.83 5.15 15.60
N GLY A 94 -1.09 3.92 15.15
CA GLY A 94 -2.38 3.58 14.55
C GLY A 94 -2.57 2.07 14.34
N THR A 95 -3.57 1.71 13.56
CA THR A 95 -3.87 0.33 13.21
C THR A 95 -3.29 0.00 11.83
N THR A 96 -2.43 -1.00 11.77
CA THR A 96 -1.85 -1.48 10.50
C THR A 96 -2.66 -2.65 9.94
N VAL A 97 -3.00 -2.59 8.66
CA VAL A 97 -3.71 -3.64 7.92
C VAL A 97 -2.87 -4.08 6.74
N TRP A 98 -2.44 -5.32 6.76
CA TRP A 98 -1.81 -5.94 5.61
C TRP A 98 -2.87 -6.49 4.65
N LEU A 99 -3.02 -5.86 3.50
CA LEU A 99 -3.87 -6.34 2.42
C LEU A 99 -3.13 -7.43 1.64
N THR A 100 -3.61 -8.66 1.76
CA THR A 100 -3.03 -9.84 1.11
C THR A 100 -3.75 -10.18 -0.20
N ALA A 101 -2.99 -10.70 -1.16
CA ALA A 101 -3.52 -11.39 -2.34
C ALA A 101 -2.45 -12.40 -2.81
N SER A 102 -2.86 -13.46 -3.50
CA SER A 102 -1.92 -14.44 -4.03
C SER A 102 -0.99 -13.82 -5.08
N ALA A 103 0.23 -14.38 -5.22
CA ALA A 103 1.18 -13.94 -6.24
C ALA A 103 0.57 -13.98 -7.65
N SER A 104 -0.23 -15.00 -7.96
CA SER A 104 -0.93 -15.14 -9.24
C SER A 104 -1.98 -14.05 -9.45
N CYS A 105 -2.74 -13.69 -8.41
CA CYS A 105 -3.72 -12.59 -8.47
C CYS A 105 -3.02 -11.25 -8.74
N ILE A 106 -1.96 -10.94 -7.98
CA ILE A 106 -1.17 -9.72 -8.15
C ILE A 106 -0.52 -9.67 -9.53
N ALA A 107 0.10 -10.78 -9.98
CA ALA A 107 0.70 -10.86 -11.31
C ALA A 107 -0.33 -10.64 -12.42
N SER A 108 -1.52 -11.23 -12.33
CA SER A 108 -2.63 -11.00 -13.27
C SER A 108 -3.01 -9.52 -13.35
N ARG A 109 -3.11 -8.83 -12.23
CA ARG A 109 -3.40 -7.38 -12.19
C ARG A 109 -2.26 -6.57 -12.84
N LEU A 110 -1.01 -6.90 -12.53
CA LEU A 110 0.16 -6.21 -13.08
C LEU A 110 0.35 -6.44 -14.58
N CYS A 111 -0.17 -7.54 -15.14
CA CYS A 111 -0.16 -7.79 -16.59
C CYS A 111 -1.10 -6.87 -17.37
N ARG A 112 -2.04 -6.19 -16.72
CA ARG A 112 -2.97 -5.27 -17.40
C ARG A 112 -2.22 -4.05 -17.95
N PRO A 113 -2.54 -3.58 -19.17
CA PRO A 113 -1.84 -2.45 -19.80
C PRO A 113 -1.79 -1.20 -18.92
N SER A 114 -2.89 -0.88 -18.22
CA SER A 114 -2.98 0.27 -17.32
C SER A 114 -1.96 0.23 -16.17
N PHE A 115 -1.61 -0.96 -15.68
CA PHE A 115 -0.61 -1.11 -14.63
C PHE A 115 0.83 -1.13 -15.16
N LYS A 116 1.05 -1.72 -16.34
CA LYS A 116 2.40 -1.79 -16.94
C LYS A 116 2.97 -0.41 -17.27
N VAL A 117 2.14 0.49 -17.80
CA VAL A 117 2.57 1.85 -18.19
C VAL A 117 3.09 2.66 -17.01
N THR A 118 2.51 2.47 -15.83
CA THR A 118 2.83 3.27 -14.63
C THR A 118 3.92 2.65 -13.76
N ARG A 119 4.46 1.47 -14.11
CA ARG A 119 5.39 0.71 -13.25
C ARG A 119 6.63 0.23 -14.00
N PRO A 120 7.72 1.04 -14.03
CA PRO A 120 8.96 0.71 -14.75
C PRO A 120 9.55 -0.66 -14.42
N LEU A 121 9.42 -1.11 -13.15
CA LEU A 121 9.96 -2.40 -12.70
C LEU A 121 9.33 -3.62 -13.39
N VAL A 122 8.07 -3.53 -13.79
CA VAL A 122 7.34 -4.63 -14.45
C VAL A 122 7.09 -4.38 -15.94
N ALA A 123 7.29 -3.14 -16.41
CA ALA A 123 6.99 -2.75 -17.79
C ALA A 123 7.75 -3.58 -18.83
N LYS A 124 8.99 -3.98 -18.52
CA LYS A 124 9.89 -4.72 -19.42
C LYS A 124 9.80 -6.25 -19.27
N LEU A 125 9.01 -6.74 -18.30
CA LEU A 125 8.91 -8.17 -18.02
C LEU A 125 7.81 -8.82 -18.85
N SER A 126 8.04 -10.06 -19.30
CA SER A 126 7.00 -10.95 -19.81
C SER A 126 6.05 -11.39 -18.70
N ASN A 127 4.87 -11.88 -19.05
CA ASN A 127 3.86 -12.29 -18.05
C ASN A 127 4.37 -13.40 -17.11
N ASN A 128 5.15 -14.35 -17.60
CA ASN A 128 5.74 -15.40 -16.77
C ASN A 128 6.79 -14.81 -15.81
N GLN A 129 7.64 -13.93 -16.30
CA GLN A 129 8.63 -13.23 -15.47
C GLN A 129 7.98 -12.34 -14.40
N ILE A 130 6.80 -11.77 -14.66
CA ILE A 130 6.06 -10.99 -13.65
C ILE A 130 5.64 -11.89 -12.48
N LEU A 131 5.15 -13.11 -12.74
CA LEU A 131 4.76 -14.03 -11.66
C LEU A 131 5.95 -14.41 -10.77
N ASP A 132 7.08 -14.78 -11.38
CA ASP A 132 8.29 -15.14 -10.65
C ASP A 132 8.81 -13.97 -9.82
N PHE A 133 8.86 -12.77 -10.43
CA PHE A 133 9.27 -11.54 -9.76
C PHE A 133 8.36 -11.20 -8.57
N VAL A 134 7.04 -11.28 -8.75
CA VAL A 134 6.07 -11.02 -7.66
C VAL A 134 6.24 -12.03 -6.53
N THR A 135 6.42 -13.32 -6.87
CA THR A 135 6.59 -14.39 -5.88
C THR A 135 7.83 -14.17 -5.02
N GLN A 136 8.97 -13.84 -5.66
CA GLN A 136 10.20 -13.52 -4.95
C GLN A 136 10.03 -12.28 -4.06
N GLN A 137 9.51 -11.19 -4.61
CA GLN A 137 9.34 -9.94 -3.86
C GLN A 137 8.37 -10.06 -2.68
N LEU A 138 7.31 -10.87 -2.81
CA LEU A 138 6.41 -11.16 -1.71
C LEU A 138 7.12 -11.95 -0.61
N ALA A 139 7.91 -12.98 -0.96
CA ALA A 139 8.66 -13.75 0.02
C ALA A 139 9.62 -12.87 0.83
N GLU A 140 10.36 -11.96 0.16
CA GLU A 140 11.29 -11.03 0.81
C GLU A 140 10.58 -10.06 1.78
N ARG A 141 9.36 -9.59 1.43
CA ARG A 141 8.62 -8.56 2.18
C ARG A 141 7.68 -9.11 3.25
N THR A 142 7.34 -10.40 3.19
CA THR A 142 6.41 -11.04 4.12
C THR A 142 6.79 -10.83 5.59
N LEU A 143 8.09 -10.90 5.92
CA LEU A 143 8.57 -10.67 7.30
C LEU A 143 8.24 -9.28 7.83
N HIS A 144 8.18 -8.28 6.96
CA HIS A 144 7.81 -6.92 7.34
C HIS A 144 6.28 -6.78 7.41
N TYR A 145 5.57 -7.24 6.38
CA TYR A 145 4.11 -7.14 6.33
C TYR A 145 3.41 -7.93 7.44
N SER A 146 3.96 -9.10 7.85
CA SER A 146 3.39 -9.94 8.91
C SER A 146 3.42 -9.31 10.30
N GLN A 147 4.10 -8.17 10.47
CA GLN A 147 4.07 -7.39 11.72
C GLN A 147 2.81 -6.50 11.84
N ALA A 148 1.93 -6.51 10.84
CA ALA A 148 0.67 -5.76 10.89
C ALA A 148 -0.27 -6.29 11.98
N HIS A 149 -1.08 -5.40 12.56
CA HIS A 149 -2.10 -5.77 13.54
C HIS A 149 -3.18 -6.68 12.92
N ILE A 150 -3.54 -6.42 11.65
CA ILE A 150 -4.58 -7.15 10.93
C ILE A 150 -4.01 -7.66 9.61
N ILE A 151 -4.29 -8.93 9.30
CA ILE A 151 -4.04 -9.52 7.98
C ILE A 151 -5.39 -9.71 7.32
N PHE A 152 -5.60 -9.06 6.17
CA PHE A 152 -6.89 -9.04 5.50
C PHE A 152 -6.77 -9.48 4.03
N ASP A 153 -7.63 -10.41 3.60
CA ASP A 153 -7.66 -10.88 2.21
C ASP A 153 -8.35 -9.88 1.29
N ALA A 154 -7.58 -9.31 0.37
CA ALA A 154 -8.00 -8.35 -0.64
C ALA A 154 -8.05 -8.96 -2.06
N THR A 155 -8.26 -10.27 -2.18
CA THR A 155 -8.31 -10.95 -3.47
C THR A 155 -9.52 -10.50 -4.30
N ARG A 156 -10.67 -10.25 -3.68
CA ARG A 156 -11.93 -9.90 -4.34
C ARG A 156 -12.10 -8.39 -4.51
N ILE A 157 -11.45 -7.81 -5.53
CA ILE A 157 -11.54 -6.37 -5.87
C ILE A 157 -11.52 -6.14 -7.40
N GLU A 158 -11.96 -7.13 -8.17
CA GLU A 158 -11.86 -7.08 -9.63
C GLU A 158 -12.97 -6.22 -10.26
N THR A 159 -14.10 -6.15 -9.59
CA THR A 159 -15.25 -5.32 -9.97
C THR A 159 -15.50 -4.24 -8.92
N ALA A 160 -16.25 -3.20 -9.30
CA ALA A 160 -16.66 -2.16 -8.35
C ALA A 160 -17.47 -2.74 -7.19
N GLN A 161 -18.38 -3.68 -7.47
CA GLN A 161 -19.21 -4.33 -6.47
C GLN A 161 -18.35 -5.14 -5.47
N GLU A 162 -17.42 -5.96 -5.96
CA GLU A 162 -16.50 -6.71 -5.10
C GLU A 162 -15.64 -5.78 -4.23
N SER A 163 -15.17 -4.66 -4.78
CA SER A 163 -14.38 -3.68 -4.05
C SER A 163 -15.19 -3.05 -2.89
N ILE A 164 -16.46 -2.73 -3.13
CA ILE A 164 -17.38 -2.20 -2.11
C ILE A 164 -17.61 -3.25 -1.01
N GLU A 165 -17.96 -4.48 -1.38
CA GLU A 165 -18.19 -5.58 -0.43
C GLU A 165 -16.95 -5.87 0.41
N THR A 166 -15.77 -5.85 -0.20
CA THR A 166 -14.49 -6.07 0.49
C THR A 166 -14.15 -4.91 1.43
N ALA A 167 -14.44 -3.66 1.04
CA ALA A 167 -14.27 -2.50 1.91
C ALA A 167 -15.21 -2.53 3.12
N HIS A 168 -16.49 -2.92 2.92
CA HIS A 168 -17.45 -3.14 4.02
C HIS A 168 -16.97 -4.21 5.00
N ALA A 169 -16.48 -5.35 4.48
CA ALA A 169 -15.95 -6.42 5.32
C ALA A 169 -14.73 -5.95 6.12
N LEU A 170 -13.84 -5.14 5.52
CA LEU A 170 -12.69 -4.56 6.20
C LEU A 170 -13.10 -3.56 7.28
N ALA A 171 -14.08 -2.69 7.00
CA ALA A 171 -14.62 -1.74 7.99
C ALA A 171 -15.22 -2.48 9.19
N ALA A 172 -16.03 -3.52 8.96
CA ALA A 172 -16.58 -4.35 10.01
C ALA A 172 -15.50 -5.05 10.83
N CYS A 173 -14.41 -5.53 10.20
CA CYS A 173 -13.28 -6.12 10.89
C CYS A 173 -12.59 -5.14 11.85
N LEU A 174 -12.40 -3.88 11.39
CA LEU A 174 -11.78 -2.82 12.18
C LEU A 174 -12.64 -2.40 13.38
N LEU A 175 -13.95 -2.24 13.20
CA LEU A 175 -14.88 -1.84 14.25
C LEU A 175 -15.07 -2.90 15.34
N ASN A 176 -14.87 -4.18 15.03
CA ASN A 176 -14.98 -5.28 15.98
C ASN A 176 -13.72 -5.46 16.86
N GLN A 177 -12.65 -4.68 16.62
CA GLN A 177 -11.41 -4.72 17.41
C GLN A 177 -11.29 -3.58 18.43
N GLU A 178 -12.19 -2.61 18.40
CA GLU A 178 -12.35 -1.57 19.44
C GLU A 178 -13.22 -2.06 20.58
#